data_28cbdd2f10daadbdebf74451f6abc126
#
_entry.id   28cbdd2f10daadbdebf74451f6abc126
#
_cell.length_a   1.000
_cell.length_b   1.000
_cell.length_c   1.000
_cell.angle_alpha   90.00
_cell.angle_beta   90.00
_cell.angle_gamma   90.00
#
_symmetry.space_group_name_H-M   'P 1'
#
loop_
_entity.id
_entity.type
_entity.pdbx_description
1 polymer ?
#
loop_
_entity_poly.entity_id
_entity_poly.type
_entity_poly.pdbx_seq_one_letter_code
_entity_poly.pdbx_strand_id
1 'polypeptide(L)'
;MRIAESELIINGDGSVFQLHLRPEELADNVILVGDPGRVDMIAEYFEEKEFRHESREFVSVTGKYKGVRMTALSTGIGTENIDIVMNELDALANVDFETREVKPEHRTLNVLRIGTSGAIQPEIPIGGFVFSHISVGCDGLLNWYADRDKIALLDIEEAFKKHTGWNKHLPDPYFVRAGEKMIEKFKDYTIKGMTIAASGFYGPQGRVVRIPLAMPDMLDTFESFRFGNEKVTNFEMEGSALAGLAAHLGHNAGTVCCIIAHRHHKASNPDYKAQVRKLVELCLDRLAAE
;
A
#
# COMPACT_ATOMS: atom_id res chain seq x y z
N MET A 1 11.88 -25.17 8.85
CA MET A 1 12.01 -25.71 7.44
C MET A 1 12.92 -24.75 6.69
N ARG A 2 13.98 -25.29 6.06
CA ARG A 2 14.93 -24.47 5.30
C ARG A 2 14.29 -24.02 3.98
N ILE A 3 14.33 -22.72 3.69
CA ILE A 3 13.84 -22.10 2.45
C ILE A 3 14.85 -22.37 1.34
N ALA A 4 14.39 -22.89 0.19
CA ALA A 4 15.27 -23.19 -0.95
C ALA A 4 15.81 -21.90 -1.59
N GLU A 5 16.93 -22.02 -2.31
CA GLU A 5 17.59 -20.88 -2.95
C GLU A 5 16.75 -20.25 -4.07
N SER A 6 15.91 -21.05 -4.73
CA SER A 6 14.97 -20.57 -5.75
C SER A 6 13.75 -19.84 -5.17
N GLU A 7 13.42 -20.09 -3.89
CA GLU A 7 12.26 -19.46 -3.23
C GLU A 7 12.61 -18.11 -2.60
N LEU A 8 13.81 -17.97 -2.06
CA LEU A 8 14.36 -16.71 -1.56
C LEU A 8 15.77 -16.54 -2.15
N ILE A 9 15.90 -15.66 -3.13
CA ILE A 9 17.19 -15.35 -3.74
C ILE A 9 17.90 -14.32 -2.88
N ILE A 10 19.14 -14.65 -2.47
CA ILE A 10 20.04 -13.76 -1.73
C ILE A 10 21.24 -13.47 -2.63
N ASN A 11 21.55 -12.20 -2.84
CA ASN A 11 22.69 -11.76 -3.63
C ASN A 11 24.04 -12.13 -2.96
N GLY A 12 25.11 -12.11 -3.72
CA GLY A 12 26.44 -12.46 -3.19
C GLY A 12 26.98 -11.52 -2.12
N ASP A 13 26.38 -10.33 -1.97
CA ASP A 13 26.69 -9.35 -0.92
C ASP A 13 25.80 -9.51 0.34
N GLY A 14 24.93 -10.52 0.38
CA GLY A 14 24.01 -10.79 1.48
C GLY A 14 22.69 -9.98 1.44
N SER A 15 22.45 -9.20 0.39
CA SER A 15 21.18 -8.49 0.21
C SER A 15 20.09 -9.36 -0.41
N VAL A 16 18.80 -9.01 -0.23
CA VAL A 16 17.70 -9.61 -0.97
C VAL A 16 17.73 -9.19 -2.43
N PHE A 17 17.12 -10.02 -3.29
CA PHE A 17 17.34 -9.96 -4.74
C PHE A 17 16.87 -8.68 -5.41
N GLN A 18 15.68 -8.19 -5.08
CA GLN A 18 15.09 -7.05 -5.78
C GLN A 18 15.38 -5.73 -5.07
N LEU A 19 15.23 -5.68 -3.74
CA LEU A 19 15.39 -4.45 -2.96
C LEU A 19 16.85 -4.09 -2.70
N HIS A 20 17.78 -5.03 -2.83
CA HIS A 20 19.19 -4.86 -2.52
C HIS A 20 19.46 -4.35 -1.10
N LEU A 21 18.55 -4.65 -0.16
CA LEU A 21 18.71 -4.39 1.27
C LEU A 21 19.25 -5.60 2.02
N ARG A 22 19.99 -5.36 3.07
CA ARG A 22 20.43 -6.37 4.04
C ARG A 22 19.62 -6.26 5.34
N PRO A 23 19.54 -7.33 6.16
CA PRO A 23 18.74 -7.33 7.38
C PRO A 23 19.02 -6.19 8.36
N GLU A 24 20.29 -5.81 8.52
CA GLU A 24 20.73 -4.73 9.42
C GLU A 24 20.37 -3.33 8.91
N GLU A 25 20.11 -3.19 7.62
CA GLU A 25 19.80 -1.93 6.97
C GLU A 25 18.31 -1.58 7.07
N LEU A 26 17.45 -2.56 7.39
CA LEU A 26 16.01 -2.36 7.51
C LEU A 26 15.62 -1.82 8.90
N ALA A 27 14.85 -0.73 8.92
CA ALA A 27 14.20 -0.21 10.12
C ALA A 27 12.84 -0.89 10.39
N ASP A 28 12.33 -0.80 11.63
CA ASP A 28 11.01 -1.33 11.99
C ASP A 28 9.86 -0.49 11.40
N ASN A 29 10.10 0.82 11.22
CA ASN A 29 9.16 1.71 10.54
C ASN A 29 9.57 1.86 9.08
N VAL A 30 8.72 1.38 8.17
CA VAL A 30 8.96 1.41 6.72
C VAL A 30 7.94 2.31 6.05
N ILE A 31 8.41 3.26 5.23
CA ILE A 31 7.57 4.16 4.46
C ILE A 31 7.67 3.77 3.00
N LEU A 32 6.54 3.34 2.42
CA LEU A 32 6.45 2.98 1.01
C LEU A 32 5.90 4.14 0.18
N VAL A 33 6.48 4.37 -0.98
CA VAL A 33 6.01 5.34 -1.98
C VAL A 33 6.10 4.74 -3.38
N GLY A 34 5.26 5.19 -4.31
CA GLY A 34 5.32 4.68 -5.69
C GLY A 34 6.50 5.24 -6.48
N ASP A 35 6.85 6.51 -6.25
CA ASP A 35 7.82 7.27 -7.03
C ASP A 35 9.19 7.33 -6.32
N PRO A 36 10.30 6.90 -6.97
CA PRO A 36 11.65 7.04 -6.41
C PRO A 36 12.01 8.46 -5.97
N GLY A 37 11.59 9.48 -6.70
CA GLY A 37 11.82 10.88 -6.31
C GLY A 37 11.14 11.29 -5.00
N ARG A 38 10.13 10.55 -4.55
CA ARG A 38 9.50 10.77 -3.25
C ARG A 38 10.31 10.17 -2.10
N VAL A 39 11.14 9.16 -2.35
CA VAL A 39 12.12 8.66 -1.37
C VAL A 39 13.11 9.77 -1.05
N ASP A 40 13.62 10.46 -2.06
CA ASP A 40 14.54 11.59 -1.86
C ASP A 40 13.86 12.73 -1.08
N MET A 41 12.60 13.04 -1.39
CA MET A 41 11.80 14.02 -0.64
C MET A 41 11.66 13.65 0.86
N ILE A 42 11.42 12.38 1.18
CA ILE A 42 11.34 11.89 2.57
C ILE A 42 12.73 11.98 3.23
N ALA A 43 13.76 11.58 2.52
CA ALA A 43 15.13 11.58 3.02
C ALA A 43 15.67 13.01 3.31
N GLU A 44 15.06 14.08 2.75
CA GLU A 44 15.36 15.47 3.14
C GLU A 44 15.06 15.75 4.62
N TYR A 45 14.11 15.04 5.22
CA TYR A 45 13.73 15.18 6.63
C TYR A 45 14.58 14.32 7.57
N PHE A 46 15.39 13.38 7.07
CA PHE A 46 16.24 12.54 7.91
C PHE A 46 17.47 13.31 8.41
N GLU A 47 17.65 13.31 9.73
CA GLU A 47 18.78 13.94 10.42
C GLU A 47 20.08 13.19 10.14
N GLU A 48 20.00 11.86 10.12
CA GLU A 48 21.09 10.94 9.79
C GLU A 48 20.62 10.02 8.66
N LYS A 49 21.41 9.88 7.62
CA LYS A 49 21.21 8.91 6.52
C LYS A 49 22.27 7.84 6.66
N GLU A 50 21.83 6.61 6.89
CA GLU A 50 22.72 5.46 7.15
C GLU A 50 23.04 4.70 5.87
N PHE A 51 21.99 4.36 5.09
CA PHE A 51 22.11 3.52 3.91
C PHE A 51 21.26 4.08 2.77
N ARG A 52 21.75 3.89 1.53
CA ARG A 52 21.01 4.16 0.31
C ARG A 52 21.28 3.04 -0.69
N HIS A 53 20.22 2.46 -1.24
CA HIS A 53 20.29 1.48 -2.32
C HIS A 53 19.38 1.87 -3.47
N GLU A 54 19.72 1.39 -4.66
CA GLU A 54 18.93 1.62 -5.87
C GLU A 54 19.04 0.38 -6.77
N SER A 55 17.90 -0.19 -7.10
CA SER A 55 17.76 -1.33 -7.99
C SER A 55 16.44 -1.21 -8.72
N ARG A 56 16.48 -1.02 -10.03
CA ARG A 56 15.27 -0.81 -10.86
C ARG A 56 14.43 0.37 -10.32
N GLU A 57 13.12 0.15 -10.07
CA GLU A 57 12.21 1.11 -9.44
C GLU A 57 12.33 1.18 -7.90
N PHE A 58 13.09 0.28 -7.30
CA PHE A 58 13.28 0.21 -5.86
C PHE A 58 14.46 1.08 -5.43
N VAL A 59 14.16 2.22 -4.87
CA VAL A 59 15.14 3.10 -4.22
C VAL A 59 14.83 3.12 -2.74
N SER A 60 15.83 2.91 -1.90
CA SER A 60 15.67 2.96 -0.45
C SER A 60 16.66 3.90 0.21
N VAL A 61 16.22 4.55 1.27
CA VAL A 61 17.06 5.31 2.20
C VAL A 61 16.64 4.98 3.63
N THR A 62 17.57 4.50 4.42
CA THR A 62 17.38 4.32 5.87
C THR A 62 18.09 5.44 6.61
N GLY A 63 17.40 5.99 7.61
CA GLY A 63 17.92 7.11 8.42
C GLY A 63 17.06 7.36 9.64
N LYS A 64 17.27 8.52 10.29
CA LYS A 64 16.55 8.88 11.51
C LYS A 64 15.72 10.16 11.32
N TYR A 65 14.51 10.14 11.84
CA TYR A 65 13.64 11.31 11.98
C TYR A 65 13.21 11.47 13.42
N LYS A 66 13.51 12.60 14.04
CA LYS A 66 13.27 12.85 15.48
C LYS A 66 13.81 11.71 16.37
N GLY A 67 15.00 11.19 16.02
CA GLY A 67 15.64 10.08 16.71
C GLY A 67 15.07 8.68 16.43
N VAL A 68 13.96 8.56 15.68
CA VAL A 68 13.35 7.28 15.30
C VAL A 68 13.90 6.81 13.96
N ARG A 69 14.42 5.56 13.92
CA ARG A 69 14.95 4.95 12.70
C ARG A 69 13.82 4.55 11.76
N MET A 70 13.92 4.94 10.49
CA MET A 70 12.95 4.67 9.44
C MET A 70 13.63 4.29 8.13
N THR A 71 12.98 3.45 7.34
CA THR A 71 13.37 3.13 5.96
C THR A 71 12.32 3.69 5.00
N ALA A 72 12.68 4.63 4.14
CA ALA A 72 11.87 5.05 3.00
C ALA A 72 12.21 4.18 1.79
N LEU A 73 11.21 3.66 1.09
CA LEU A 73 11.39 2.73 -0.03
C LEU A 73 10.37 3.02 -1.14
N SER A 74 10.83 3.14 -2.38
CA SER A 74 9.94 3.18 -3.55
C SER A 74 9.56 1.78 -4.01
N THR A 75 8.33 1.65 -4.48
CA THR A 75 7.78 0.37 -4.92
C THR A 75 7.49 0.33 -6.42
N GLY A 76 7.57 1.48 -7.13
CA GLY A 76 6.92 1.58 -8.44
C GLY A 76 5.39 1.56 -8.30
N ILE A 77 4.70 1.09 -9.32
CA ILE A 77 3.23 1.09 -9.44
C ILE A 77 2.71 -0.35 -9.50
N GLY A 78 1.63 -0.62 -8.74
CA GLY A 78 0.87 -1.85 -8.84
C GLY A 78 1.11 -2.84 -7.71
N THR A 79 0.14 -3.74 -7.56
CA THR A 79 0.11 -4.75 -6.49
C THR A 79 1.18 -5.81 -6.66
N GLU A 80 1.61 -6.09 -7.89
CA GLU A 80 2.66 -7.06 -8.21
C GLU A 80 4.00 -6.65 -7.60
N ASN A 81 4.32 -5.35 -7.64
CA ASN A 81 5.52 -4.84 -6.99
C ASN A 81 5.40 -4.89 -5.45
N ILE A 82 4.21 -4.70 -4.91
CA ILE A 82 3.97 -4.86 -3.46
C ILE A 82 4.17 -6.30 -3.01
N ASP A 83 3.86 -7.28 -3.87
CA ASP A 83 4.17 -8.70 -3.60
C ASP A 83 5.67 -8.91 -3.38
N ILE A 84 6.50 -8.39 -4.28
CA ILE A 84 7.96 -8.43 -4.14
C ILE A 84 8.41 -7.74 -2.85
N VAL A 85 7.97 -6.50 -2.66
CA VAL A 85 8.39 -5.66 -1.53
C VAL A 85 8.04 -6.29 -0.20
N MET A 86 6.80 -6.76 -0.01
CA MET A 86 6.36 -7.29 1.28
C MET A 86 7.01 -8.63 1.61
N ASN A 87 7.20 -9.51 0.63
CA ASN A 87 7.91 -10.78 0.85
C ASN A 87 9.39 -10.57 1.17
N GLU A 88 10.06 -9.64 0.48
CA GLU A 88 11.48 -9.35 0.76
C GLU A 88 11.68 -8.57 2.07
N LEU A 89 10.78 -7.65 2.44
CA LEU A 89 10.81 -6.97 3.74
C LEU A 89 10.59 -7.96 4.90
N ASP A 90 9.64 -8.88 4.76
CA ASP A 90 9.43 -9.94 5.76
C ASP A 90 10.64 -10.87 5.86
N ALA A 91 11.22 -11.26 4.74
CA ALA A 91 12.44 -12.09 4.73
C ALA A 91 13.61 -11.40 5.45
N LEU A 92 13.83 -10.11 5.21
CA LEU A 92 14.84 -9.31 5.93
C LEU A 92 14.59 -9.26 7.44
N ALA A 93 13.33 -9.19 7.84
CA ALA A 93 12.94 -9.13 9.25
C ALA A 93 12.99 -10.51 9.92
N ASN A 94 12.49 -11.55 9.26
CA ASN A 94 12.07 -12.80 9.90
C ASN A 94 12.77 -14.06 9.40
N VAL A 95 13.68 -13.98 8.42
CA VAL A 95 14.49 -15.11 7.95
C VAL A 95 15.95 -14.90 8.35
N ASP A 96 16.57 -15.96 8.87
CA ASP A 96 18.01 -16.04 9.04
C ASP A 96 18.64 -16.42 7.70
N PHE A 97 19.47 -15.56 7.13
CA PHE A 97 20.03 -15.74 5.78
C PHE A 97 21.16 -16.77 5.72
N GLU A 98 21.80 -17.09 6.86
CA GLU A 98 22.85 -18.13 6.92
C GLU A 98 22.21 -19.51 6.93
N THR A 99 21.23 -19.73 7.81
CA THR A 99 20.52 -21.01 7.94
C THR A 99 19.40 -21.16 6.92
N ARG A 100 18.90 -20.07 6.38
CA ARG A 100 17.71 -19.97 5.50
C ARG A 100 16.45 -20.51 6.17
N GLU A 101 16.30 -20.28 7.45
CA GLU A 101 15.14 -20.69 8.24
C GLU A 101 14.43 -19.48 8.85
N VAL A 102 13.12 -19.60 9.05
CA VAL A 102 12.34 -18.56 9.73
C VAL A 102 12.85 -18.46 11.17
N LYS A 103 13.11 -17.23 11.62
CA LYS A 103 13.54 -16.93 12.99
C LYS A 103 12.47 -17.33 14.00
N PRO A 104 12.84 -17.81 15.19
CA PRO A 104 11.86 -18.19 16.22
C PRO A 104 11.11 -16.99 16.80
N GLU A 105 11.75 -15.81 16.82
CA GLU A 105 11.15 -14.54 17.28
C GLU A 105 10.74 -13.72 16.08
N HIS A 106 9.44 -13.41 16.02
CA HIS A 106 8.87 -12.60 14.94
C HIS A 106 9.13 -11.11 15.17
N ARG A 107 9.78 -10.47 14.19
CA ARG A 107 9.98 -9.03 14.13
C ARG A 107 8.83 -8.38 13.35
N THR A 108 7.95 -7.66 14.03
CA THR A 108 6.82 -6.96 13.41
C THR A 108 7.25 -5.62 12.84
N LEU A 109 7.02 -5.40 11.55
CA LEU A 109 7.23 -4.13 10.89
C LEU A 109 5.97 -3.25 10.97
N ASN A 110 6.17 -1.92 10.99
CA ASN A 110 5.15 -0.91 10.81
C ASN A 110 5.31 -0.32 9.39
N VAL A 111 4.46 -0.69 8.46
CA VAL A 111 4.59 -0.32 7.05
C VAL A 111 3.52 0.70 6.67
N LEU A 112 3.91 1.91 6.33
CA LEU A 112 2.99 2.97 5.91
C LEU A 112 3.25 3.35 4.45
N ARG A 113 2.23 3.17 3.59
CA ARG A 113 2.30 3.68 2.22
C ARG A 113 1.74 5.10 2.14
N ILE A 114 2.54 6.00 1.56
CA ILE A 114 2.14 7.38 1.25
C ILE A 114 1.91 7.49 -0.26
N GLY A 115 0.65 7.65 -0.66
CA GLY A 115 0.25 7.65 -2.05
C GLY A 115 -0.50 8.91 -2.50
N THR A 116 -0.96 8.84 -3.75
CA THR A 116 -1.91 9.78 -4.35
C THR A 116 -3.10 9.01 -4.87
N SER A 117 -4.29 9.61 -4.88
CA SER A 117 -5.50 8.92 -5.32
C SER A 117 -6.53 9.85 -5.94
N GLY A 118 -7.55 9.25 -6.55
CA GLY A 118 -8.70 9.96 -7.09
C GLY A 118 -9.95 9.70 -6.27
N ALA A 119 -10.59 10.75 -5.75
CA ALA A 119 -11.84 10.63 -4.99
C ALA A 119 -13.01 10.20 -5.89
N ILE A 120 -13.91 9.39 -5.33
CA ILE A 120 -15.18 9.00 -5.94
C ILE A 120 -16.34 9.78 -5.28
N GLN A 121 -16.32 9.88 -3.94
CA GLN A 121 -17.40 10.55 -3.22
C GLN A 121 -17.31 12.08 -3.35
N PRO A 122 -18.44 12.77 -3.63
CA PRO A 122 -18.44 14.21 -3.93
C PRO A 122 -17.98 15.08 -2.76
N GLU A 123 -18.16 14.63 -1.52
CA GLU A 123 -17.76 15.38 -0.33
C GLU A 123 -16.26 15.29 0.02
N ILE A 124 -15.50 14.43 -0.65
CA ILE A 124 -14.07 14.30 -0.40
C ILE A 124 -13.30 15.34 -1.21
N PRO A 125 -12.64 16.32 -0.57
CA PRO A 125 -12.02 17.41 -1.29
C PRO A 125 -10.69 17.02 -1.95
N ILE A 126 -10.37 17.66 -3.07
CA ILE A 126 -9.02 17.64 -3.63
C ILE A 126 -8.06 18.27 -2.60
N GLY A 127 -6.92 17.64 -2.38
CA GLY A 127 -5.95 18.00 -1.34
C GLY A 127 -6.25 17.36 0.02
N GLY A 128 -7.40 16.69 0.20
CA GLY A 128 -7.72 15.93 1.40
C GLY A 128 -6.82 14.69 1.54
N PHE A 129 -6.61 14.23 2.77
CA PHE A 129 -5.86 13.02 3.10
C PHE A 129 -6.83 11.91 3.49
N VAL A 130 -6.81 10.80 2.76
CA VAL A 130 -7.65 9.63 3.02
C VAL A 130 -6.78 8.48 3.51
N PHE A 131 -7.11 7.94 4.68
CA PHE A 131 -6.52 6.71 5.19
C PHE A 131 -7.42 5.52 4.84
N SER A 132 -6.85 4.53 4.16
CA SER A 132 -7.54 3.31 3.73
C SER A 132 -7.69 2.35 4.91
N HIS A 133 -8.72 2.53 5.74
CA HIS A 133 -8.99 1.59 6.84
C HIS A 133 -9.50 0.23 6.34
N ILE A 134 -10.12 0.21 5.13
CA ILE A 134 -10.40 -0.99 4.34
C ILE A 134 -9.84 -0.75 2.95
N SER A 135 -9.08 -1.70 2.45
CA SER A 135 -8.60 -1.74 1.07
C SER A 135 -9.36 -2.80 0.28
N VAL A 136 -9.78 -2.45 -0.93
CA VAL A 136 -10.53 -3.32 -1.85
C VAL A 136 -9.61 -3.71 -3.00
N GLY A 137 -9.19 -4.96 -3.06
CA GLY A 137 -8.35 -5.46 -4.14
C GLY A 137 -9.19 -5.92 -5.33
N CYS A 138 -9.05 -5.23 -6.46
CA CYS A 138 -9.61 -5.67 -7.75
C CYS A 138 -8.54 -6.31 -8.64
N ASP A 139 -7.37 -6.57 -8.08
CA ASP A 139 -6.19 -7.13 -8.74
C ASP A 139 -6.14 -8.67 -8.68
N GLY A 140 -6.73 -9.26 -7.64
CA GLY A 140 -6.75 -10.70 -7.42
C GLY A 140 -5.48 -11.28 -6.80
N LEU A 141 -4.49 -10.47 -6.43
CA LEU A 141 -3.21 -10.95 -5.92
C LEU A 141 -3.38 -11.83 -4.68
N LEU A 142 -4.17 -11.40 -3.72
CA LEU A 142 -4.35 -12.14 -2.47
C LEU A 142 -4.97 -13.53 -2.67
N ASN A 143 -5.69 -13.75 -3.76
CA ASN A 143 -6.29 -15.05 -4.09
C ASN A 143 -5.26 -16.15 -4.44
N TRP A 144 -4.00 -15.78 -4.67
CA TRP A 144 -2.90 -16.71 -4.87
C TRP A 144 -2.33 -17.27 -3.56
N TYR A 145 -2.67 -16.65 -2.40
CA TYR A 145 -2.18 -17.04 -1.10
C TYR A 145 -3.20 -17.91 -0.35
N ALA A 146 -2.73 -18.98 0.28
CA ALA A 146 -3.58 -19.83 1.11
C ALA A 146 -4.14 -19.05 2.31
N ASP A 147 -5.28 -19.50 2.83
CA ASP A 147 -5.89 -18.96 4.05
C ASP A 147 -6.29 -17.46 3.99
N ARG A 148 -6.42 -16.88 2.80
CA ARG A 148 -6.82 -15.48 2.63
C ARG A 148 -8.14 -15.15 3.36
N ASP A 149 -9.04 -16.12 3.47
CA ASP A 149 -10.34 -15.96 4.14
C ASP A 149 -10.22 -15.70 5.65
N LYS A 150 -9.06 -15.96 6.25
CA LYS A 150 -8.80 -15.64 7.67
C LYS A 150 -8.62 -14.14 7.91
N ILE A 151 -8.27 -13.37 6.88
CA ILE A 151 -8.00 -11.93 6.96
C ILE A 151 -8.97 -11.10 6.11
N ALA A 152 -9.69 -11.73 5.19
CA ALA A 152 -10.64 -11.05 4.29
C ALA A 152 -11.99 -10.79 4.97
N LEU A 153 -12.66 -9.72 4.55
CA LEU A 153 -14.00 -9.34 5.01
C LEU A 153 -15.05 -9.90 4.05
N LEU A 154 -15.35 -11.18 4.18
CA LEU A 154 -16.15 -11.96 3.23
C LEU A 154 -17.57 -11.41 3.02
N ASP A 155 -18.21 -10.91 4.07
CA ASP A 155 -19.57 -10.35 3.99
C ASP A 155 -19.62 -9.11 3.08
N ILE A 156 -18.58 -8.27 3.15
CA ILE A 156 -18.46 -7.07 2.30
C ILE A 156 -18.17 -7.48 0.86
N GLU A 157 -17.34 -8.50 0.64
CA GLU A 157 -17.04 -9.04 -0.69
C GLU A 157 -18.31 -9.49 -1.41
N GLU A 158 -19.11 -10.29 -0.75
CA GLU A 158 -20.37 -10.80 -1.33
C GLU A 158 -21.36 -9.65 -1.60
N ALA A 159 -21.52 -8.73 -0.66
CA ALA A 159 -22.37 -7.56 -0.83
C ALA A 159 -21.92 -6.69 -1.99
N PHE A 160 -20.61 -6.47 -2.14
CA PHE A 160 -20.02 -5.67 -3.23
C PHE A 160 -20.22 -6.34 -4.60
N LYS A 161 -19.91 -7.62 -4.73
CA LYS A 161 -20.13 -8.40 -5.96
C LYS A 161 -21.60 -8.35 -6.41
N LYS A 162 -22.51 -8.53 -5.46
CA LYS A 162 -23.96 -8.46 -5.72
C LYS A 162 -24.39 -7.07 -6.16
N HIS A 163 -23.93 -6.01 -5.46
CA HIS A 163 -24.31 -4.63 -5.75
C HIS A 163 -23.82 -4.18 -7.13
N THR A 164 -22.57 -4.50 -7.47
CA THR A 164 -21.92 -4.07 -8.71
C THR A 164 -22.24 -4.93 -9.92
N GLY A 165 -22.91 -6.10 -9.72
CA GLY A 165 -23.05 -7.08 -10.78
C GLY A 165 -21.68 -7.55 -11.29
N TRP A 166 -20.77 -7.88 -10.39
CA TRP A 166 -19.35 -8.11 -10.70
C TRP A 166 -19.15 -9.00 -11.92
N ASN A 167 -18.32 -8.54 -12.85
CA ASN A 167 -18.11 -9.26 -14.11
C ASN A 167 -17.27 -10.51 -13.86
N LYS A 168 -17.81 -11.68 -14.28
CA LYS A 168 -17.19 -13.01 -14.09
C LYS A 168 -15.81 -13.19 -14.75
N HIS A 169 -15.40 -12.29 -15.63
CA HIS A 169 -14.08 -12.32 -16.27
C HIS A 169 -13.02 -11.55 -15.49
N LEU A 170 -13.44 -10.82 -14.44
CA LEU A 170 -12.52 -10.14 -13.53
C LEU A 170 -12.16 -11.06 -12.36
N PRO A 171 -10.97 -10.90 -11.76
CA PRO A 171 -10.65 -11.57 -10.49
C PRO A 171 -11.71 -11.24 -9.43
N ASP A 172 -12.03 -12.18 -8.56
CA ASP A 172 -12.90 -11.89 -7.41
C ASP A 172 -12.24 -10.80 -6.54
N PRO A 173 -13.00 -9.76 -6.17
CA PRO A 173 -12.48 -8.72 -5.31
C PRO A 173 -12.27 -9.25 -3.90
N TYR A 174 -11.30 -8.70 -3.18
CA TYR A 174 -11.08 -8.99 -1.78
C TYR A 174 -11.02 -7.71 -0.95
N PHE A 175 -11.46 -7.81 0.30
CA PHE A 175 -11.54 -6.68 1.22
C PHE A 175 -10.71 -6.97 2.46
N VAL A 176 -9.74 -6.12 2.76
CA VAL A 176 -8.85 -6.31 3.91
C VAL A 176 -8.77 -5.03 4.74
N ARG A 177 -8.77 -5.20 6.05
CA ARG A 177 -8.61 -4.10 7.00
C ARG A 177 -7.14 -3.74 7.16
N ALA A 178 -6.86 -2.44 7.29
CA ALA A 178 -5.54 -1.96 7.68
C ALA A 178 -5.17 -2.42 9.11
N GLY A 179 -3.89 -2.46 9.43
CA GLY A 179 -3.40 -2.78 10.77
C GLY A 179 -3.96 -1.81 11.83
N GLU A 180 -4.42 -2.33 12.96
CA GLU A 180 -5.09 -1.55 14.01
C GLU A 180 -4.21 -0.41 14.54
N LYS A 181 -2.92 -0.68 14.74
CA LYS A 181 -1.95 0.35 15.16
C LYS A 181 -1.86 1.52 14.16
N MET A 182 -1.97 1.25 12.85
CA MET A 182 -1.97 2.30 11.83
C MET A 182 -3.29 3.06 11.82
N ILE A 183 -4.42 2.39 11.98
CA ILE A 183 -5.74 3.04 12.11
C ILE A 183 -5.70 4.04 13.27
N GLU A 184 -5.25 3.63 14.45
CA GLU A 184 -5.17 4.47 15.65
C GLU A 184 -4.26 5.70 15.45
N LYS A 185 -3.12 5.51 14.79
CA LYS A 185 -2.18 6.62 14.53
C LYS A 185 -2.75 7.71 13.59
N PHE A 186 -3.67 7.36 12.70
CA PHE A 186 -4.12 8.26 11.61
C PHE A 186 -5.59 8.69 11.69
N LYS A 187 -6.44 8.05 12.51
CA LYS A 187 -7.90 8.27 12.56
C LYS A 187 -8.32 9.73 12.78
N ASP A 188 -7.56 10.49 13.58
CA ASP A 188 -7.89 11.88 13.94
C ASP A 188 -7.31 12.92 12.96
N TYR A 189 -6.50 12.48 11.99
CA TYR A 189 -5.75 13.34 11.08
C TYR A 189 -6.15 13.17 9.61
N THR A 190 -6.96 12.16 9.32
CA THR A 190 -7.30 11.76 7.95
C THR A 190 -8.79 11.44 7.81
N ILE A 191 -9.26 11.50 6.58
CA ILE A 191 -10.59 11.02 6.23
C ILE A 191 -10.55 9.49 6.22
N LYS A 192 -11.48 8.85 6.94
CA LYS A 192 -11.66 7.40 6.92
C LYS A 192 -12.10 6.94 5.52
N GLY A 193 -11.37 6.03 4.89
CA GLY A 193 -11.64 5.56 3.53
C GLY A 193 -11.77 4.05 3.39
N MET A 194 -12.68 3.62 2.51
CA MET A 194 -12.66 2.32 1.86
C MET A 194 -12.11 2.55 0.44
N THR A 195 -10.88 2.15 0.20
CA THR A 195 -10.10 2.52 -0.98
C THR A 195 -9.99 1.34 -1.94
N ILE A 196 -10.32 1.55 -3.23
CA ILE A 196 -10.09 0.54 -4.27
C ILE A 196 -8.64 0.61 -4.75
N ALA A 197 -7.95 -0.52 -4.67
CA ALA A 197 -6.71 -0.78 -5.36
C ALA A 197 -7.04 -1.43 -6.71
N ALA A 198 -6.89 -0.66 -7.77
CA ALA A 198 -7.21 -1.09 -9.12
C ALA A 198 -5.98 -1.68 -9.80
N SER A 199 -6.16 -2.76 -10.57
CA SER A 199 -5.10 -3.43 -11.33
C SER A 199 -4.57 -2.63 -12.54
N GLY A 200 -5.04 -1.41 -12.74
CA GLY A 200 -4.61 -0.52 -13.83
C GLY A 200 -5.14 0.89 -13.67
N PHE A 201 -4.49 1.84 -14.34
CA PHE A 201 -4.80 3.26 -14.22
C PHE A 201 -5.98 3.69 -15.09
N TYR A 202 -6.16 3.08 -16.26
CA TYR A 202 -7.20 3.49 -17.23
C TYR A 202 -8.51 2.72 -17.05
N GLY A 203 -8.71 1.63 -17.75
CA GLY A 203 -9.94 0.84 -17.72
C GLY A 203 -10.36 0.40 -16.32
N PRO A 204 -9.46 -0.19 -15.50
CA PRO A 204 -9.78 -0.61 -14.14
C PRO A 204 -10.19 0.52 -13.19
N GLN A 205 -9.94 1.77 -13.56
CA GLN A 205 -10.41 2.96 -12.84
C GLN A 205 -11.50 3.74 -13.61
N GLY A 206 -12.17 3.12 -14.56
CA GLY A 206 -13.27 3.75 -15.29
C GLY A 206 -12.85 4.84 -16.28
N ARG A 207 -11.60 4.82 -16.78
CA ARG A 207 -11.12 5.77 -17.80
C ARG A 207 -11.24 5.16 -19.18
N VAL A 208 -11.95 5.84 -20.06
CA VAL A 208 -12.06 5.47 -21.48
C VAL A 208 -11.17 6.38 -22.31
N VAL A 209 -10.21 5.80 -23.01
CA VAL A 209 -9.40 6.51 -24.02
C VAL A 209 -9.86 6.09 -25.42
N ARG A 210 -9.74 4.80 -25.77
CA ARG A 210 -10.18 4.23 -27.07
C ARG A 210 -10.99 2.95 -26.91
N ILE A 211 -10.68 2.15 -25.91
CA ILE A 211 -11.32 0.85 -25.66
C ILE A 211 -12.48 1.09 -24.69
N PRO A 212 -13.72 0.68 -25.02
CA PRO A 212 -14.85 0.77 -24.11
C PRO A 212 -14.65 -0.14 -22.89
N LEU A 213 -15.30 0.21 -21.77
CA LEU A 213 -15.22 -0.54 -20.53
C LEU A 213 -16.13 -1.78 -20.59
N ALA A 214 -15.69 -2.86 -19.96
CA ALA A 214 -16.51 -4.05 -19.71
C ALA A 214 -17.61 -3.79 -18.66
N MET A 215 -17.40 -2.80 -17.79
CA MET A 215 -18.37 -2.30 -16.80
C MET A 215 -18.53 -0.79 -16.99
N PRO A 216 -19.38 -0.33 -17.91
CA PRO A 216 -19.50 1.11 -18.22
C PRO A 216 -19.99 1.94 -17.06
N ASP A 217 -20.83 1.38 -16.18
CA ASP A 217 -21.43 2.06 -15.03
C ASP A 217 -20.63 1.86 -13.72
N MET A 218 -19.38 1.39 -13.82
CA MET A 218 -18.59 1.02 -12.64
C MET A 218 -18.38 2.18 -11.65
N LEU A 219 -18.22 3.41 -12.13
CA LEU A 219 -18.02 4.56 -11.22
C LEU A 219 -19.26 4.82 -10.38
N ASP A 220 -20.45 4.80 -11.00
CA ASP A 220 -21.72 5.05 -10.33
C ASP A 220 -22.06 3.90 -9.38
N THR A 221 -21.78 2.65 -9.77
CA THR A 221 -22.00 1.48 -8.90
C THR A 221 -21.04 1.46 -7.72
N PHE A 222 -19.79 1.88 -7.90
CA PHE A 222 -18.84 1.96 -6.80
C PHE A 222 -19.16 3.14 -5.86
N GLU A 223 -19.52 4.30 -6.40
CA GLU A 223 -19.94 5.45 -5.59
C GLU A 223 -21.18 5.13 -4.74
N SER A 224 -22.16 4.44 -5.32
CA SER A 224 -23.41 4.10 -4.63
C SER A 224 -23.31 2.94 -3.67
N PHE A 225 -22.21 2.15 -3.69
CA PHE A 225 -22.05 1.03 -2.77
C PHE A 225 -22.04 1.46 -1.31
N ARG A 226 -22.82 0.76 -0.49
CA ARG A 226 -22.88 0.93 0.97
C ARG A 226 -22.93 -0.43 1.66
N PHE A 227 -22.17 -0.54 2.75
CA PHE A 227 -22.22 -1.68 3.66
C PHE A 227 -22.17 -1.15 5.10
N GLY A 228 -23.32 -1.08 5.75
CA GLY A 228 -23.46 -0.34 7.01
C GLY A 228 -23.10 1.13 6.79
N ASN A 229 -22.11 1.62 7.56
CA ASN A 229 -21.59 2.99 7.42
C ASN A 229 -20.41 3.09 6.45
N GLU A 230 -19.99 1.98 5.86
CA GLU A 230 -18.85 1.95 4.94
C GLU A 230 -19.29 2.27 3.51
N LYS A 231 -18.44 3.01 2.79
CA LYS A 231 -18.62 3.35 1.38
C LYS A 231 -17.27 3.45 0.67
N VAL A 232 -17.25 3.14 -0.63
CA VAL A 232 -16.05 3.35 -1.44
C VAL A 232 -15.76 4.84 -1.54
N THR A 233 -14.53 5.23 -1.27
CA THR A 233 -14.13 6.65 -1.17
C THR A 233 -13.24 7.12 -2.32
N ASN A 234 -12.29 6.30 -2.75
CA ASN A 234 -11.25 6.70 -3.69
C ASN A 234 -10.60 5.50 -4.37
N PHE A 235 -9.81 5.77 -5.43
CA PHE A 235 -8.98 4.80 -6.14
C PHE A 235 -7.50 5.05 -5.93
N GLU A 236 -6.74 3.98 -5.73
CA GLU A 236 -5.28 3.90 -5.88
C GLU A 236 -4.90 2.53 -6.48
N MET A 237 -3.68 2.02 -6.34
CA MET A 237 -3.24 0.82 -7.08
C MET A 237 -2.44 -0.20 -6.26
N GLU A 238 -2.23 -0.04 -4.94
CA GLU A 238 -1.30 -0.89 -4.16
C GLU A 238 -1.82 -1.29 -2.77
N GLY A 239 -2.74 -0.51 -2.19
CA GLY A 239 -3.13 -0.63 -0.78
C GLY A 239 -3.74 -1.97 -0.39
N SER A 240 -4.39 -2.67 -1.30
CA SER A 240 -5.00 -3.99 -1.06
C SER A 240 -3.94 -5.06 -0.83
N ALA A 241 -2.95 -5.14 -1.71
CA ALA A 241 -1.84 -6.07 -1.57
C ALA A 241 -1.04 -5.79 -0.29
N LEU A 242 -0.77 -4.50 -0.01
CA LEU A 242 -0.07 -4.12 1.21
C LEU A 242 -0.84 -4.58 2.47
N ALA A 243 -2.12 -4.25 2.57
CA ALA A 243 -2.94 -4.63 3.74
C ALA A 243 -3.05 -6.16 3.87
N GLY A 244 -3.28 -6.85 2.75
CA GLY A 244 -3.45 -8.30 2.72
C GLY A 244 -2.17 -9.05 3.10
N LEU A 245 -1.06 -8.76 2.44
CA LEU A 245 0.21 -9.43 2.70
C LEU A 245 0.73 -9.11 4.11
N ALA A 246 0.61 -7.86 4.56
CA ALA A 246 1.01 -7.50 5.91
C ALA A 246 0.20 -8.24 6.98
N ALA A 247 -1.11 -8.39 6.80
CA ALA A 247 -1.96 -9.16 7.70
C ALA A 247 -1.56 -10.65 7.74
N HIS A 248 -1.24 -11.25 6.58
CA HIS A 248 -0.76 -12.63 6.49
C HIS A 248 0.60 -12.83 7.17
N LEU A 249 1.51 -11.88 6.97
CA LEU A 249 2.88 -11.92 7.47
C LEU A 249 3.01 -11.43 8.92
N GLY A 250 1.93 -10.98 9.56
CA GLY A 250 1.95 -10.51 10.96
C GLY A 250 2.54 -9.12 11.16
N HIS A 251 2.47 -8.26 10.15
CA HIS A 251 2.92 -6.87 10.20
C HIS A 251 1.77 -5.88 10.37
N ASN A 252 2.07 -4.66 10.83
CA ASN A 252 1.12 -3.55 10.84
C ASN A 252 1.28 -2.72 9.57
N ALA A 253 0.26 -2.65 8.74
CA ALA A 253 0.32 -1.83 7.54
C ALA A 253 -0.90 -0.92 7.37
N GLY A 254 -0.68 0.20 6.67
CA GLY A 254 -1.72 1.12 6.27
C GLY A 254 -1.32 1.93 5.04
N THR A 255 -2.32 2.47 4.35
CA THR A 255 -2.13 3.37 3.20
C THR A 255 -2.81 4.69 3.48
N VAL A 256 -2.11 5.79 3.27
CA VAL A 256 -2.67 7.14 3.27
C VAL A 256 -2.40 7.81 1.94
N CYS A 257 -3.42 8.42 1.34
CA CYS A 257 -3.32 9.07 0.03
C CYS A 257 -3.74 10.53 0.09
N CYS A 258 -2.98 11.38 -0.60
CA CYS A 258 -3.45 12.72 -0.96
C CYS A 258 -4.40 12.61 -2.15
N ILE A 259 -5.58 13.21 -2.06
CA ILE A 259 -6.52 13.30 -3.17
C ILE A 259 -6.03 14.34 -4.17
N ILE A 260 -5.68 13.87 -5.37
CA ILE A 260 -5.17 14.74 -6.46
C ILE A 260 -6.15 14.91 -7.61
N ALA A 261 -7.21 14.11 -7.65
CA ALA A 261 -8.24 14.16 -8.68
C ALA A 261 -9.60 13.78 -8.10
N HIS A 262 -10.68 14.26 -8.76
CA HIS A 262 -12.04 13.87 -8.44
C HIS A 262 -12.70 13.22 -9.65
N ARG A 263 -13.17 11.96 -9.50
CA ARG A 263 -13.61 11.14 -10.63
C ARG A 263 -14.91 11.64 -11.27
N HIS A 264 -15.90 12.03 -10.50
CA HIS A 264 -17.19 12.57 -11.01
C HIS A 264 -17.08 14.00 -11.51
N HIS A 265 -16.41 14.87 -10.75
CA HIS A 265 -16.25 16.28 -11.16
C HIS A 265 -15.22 16.48 -12.26
N LYS A 266 -14.51 15.39 -12.68
CA LYS A 266 -13.44 15.42 -13.69
C LYS A 266 -12.40 16.53 -13.41
N ALA A 267 -12.24 16.88 -12.14
CA ALA A 267 -11.29 17.86 -11.66
C ALA A 267 -9.97 17.19 -11.27
N SER A 268 -8.85 17.89 -11.47
CA SER A 268 -7.55 17.45 -11.02
C SER A 268 -6.73 18.66 -10.54
N ASN A 269 -5.81 18.39 -9.61
CA ASN A 269 -4.79 19.35 -9.20
C ASN A 269 -3.45 18.94 -9.80
N PRO A 270 -2.96 19.59 -10.86
CA PRO A 270 -1.66 19.26 -11.45
C PRO A 270 -0.49 19.64 -10.52
N ASP A 271 -0.69 20.60 -9.62
CA ASP A 271 0.33 21.04 -8.64
C ASP A 271 0.07 20.45 -7.23
N TYR A 272 0.01 19.12 -7.17
CA TYR A 272 -0.24 18.40 -5.93
C TYR A 272 1.01 18.18 -5.05
N LYS A 273 2.20 18.52 -5.54
CA LYS A 273 3.47 18.21 -4.86
C LYS A 273 3.57 18.86 -3.46
N ALA A 274 3.09 20.09 -3.32
CA ALA A 274 3.07 20.79 -2.04
C ALA A 274 2.18 20.09 -1.00
N GLN A 275 1.01 19.57 -1.43
CA GLN A 275 0.12 18.80 -0.56
C GLN A 275 0.71 17.44 -0.19
N VAL A 276 1.38 16.76 -1.12
CA VAL A 276 2.09 15.50 -0.83
C VAL A 276 3.20 15.74 0.19
N ARG A 277 3.93 16.86 0.11
CA ARG A 277 4.96 17.21 1.11
C ARG A 277 4.35 17.38 2.52
N LYS A 278 3.20 18.04 2.65
CA LYS A 278 2.47 18.13 3.93
C LYS A 278 2.02 16.76 4.45
N LEU A 279 1.59 15.88 3.55
CA LEU A 279 1.23 14.51 3.92
C LEU A 279 2.45 13.74 4.42
N VAL A 280 3.61 13.88 3.75
CA VAL A 280 4.87 13.27 4.21
C VAL A 280 5.23 13.73 5.61
N GLU A 281 5.19 15.05 5.88
CA GLU A 281 5.46 15.60 7.22
C GLU A 281 4.53 15.03 8.28
N LEU A 282 3.22 15.01 8.00
CA LEU A 282 2.23 14.39 8.89
C LEU A 282 2.55 12.92 9.16
N CYS A 283 2.90 12.15 8.13
CA CYS A 283 3.18 10.73 8.26
C CYS A 283 4.45 10.47 9.09
N LEU A 284 5.50 11.23 8.83
CA LEU A 284 6.75 11.15 9.61
C LEU A 284 6.48 11.46 11.09
N ASP A 285 5.71 12.51 11.38
CA ASP A 285 5.35 12.89 12.75
C ASP A 285 4.53 11.80 13.45
N ARG A 286 3.56 11.20 12.75
CA ARG A 286 2.74 10.12 13.33
C ARG A 286 3.51 8.83 13.55
N LEU A 287 4.45 8.50 12.66
CA LEU A 287 5.32 7.33 12.85
C LEU A 287 6.36 7.54 13.96
N ALA A 288 6.86 8.77 14.14
CA ALA A 288 7.81 9.11 15.19
C ALA A 288 7.16 9.26 16.58
N ALA A 289 5.84 9.51 16.65
CA ALA A 289 5.12 9.57 17.91
C ALA A 289 4.95 8.16 18.51
N GLU A 290 5.18 8.04 19.84
CA GLU A 290 4.99 6.79 20.60
C GLU A 290 3.54 6.29 20.62
#